data_a90758848c5a46036aa7101d95bfdedf
#
_entry.id   a90758848c5a46036aa7101d95bfdedf
#
_cell.length_a   1.000
_cell.length_b   1.000
_cell.length_c   1.000
_cell.angle_alpha   90.00
_cell.angle_beta   90.00
_cell.angle_gamma   90.00
#
_symmetry.space_group_name_H-M   'P 1'
#
loop_
_entity.id
_entity.type
_entity.pdbx_description
1 polymer ?
#
loop_
_entity_poly.entity_id
_entity_poly.type
_entity_poly.pdbx_seq_one_letter_code
_entity_poly.pdbx_strand_id
1 'polypeptide(L)'
;IYFLEDNWWIAGETGPCGSDTEMFYDTGKEPCSDHCDPSCDCGKYVEIWNNVFMEFYKHEDGSLTKLKQHNVDTGMGLERINFLLQGKTSPFETELFVPIMEKLAALATNPNETSERIVAEHLRATMMLISDGARPSNLDRGYVLRKLIRRMVRHMNKLGIDQSELSTLVKLNAENLKEMYPELLKNVVEIENVMLEEKDKFMKTLANGEREFNKLINRLKNANQDTLESKEIFNLYETYGFPPEVTKDLALENNFKYDDKGLDELFKAHQKKSQQGSEQKFKGGLAGNSETEVKYHTATHLLNAALKVVVSPDCHQKGSNITPERMRFDFTCDHKLTDEEKQKLEDLVNEWIKADYQVTIETMKKDDAIKSGAECMFIEKYPDEVTVYSIGNVSKELCGGPHVNQTSELGHFKIKKEEASSSGVRRIKAVLE
;
A
#
# COMPACT_ATOMS: atom_id res chain seq x y z
N ILE A 1 27.22 30.78 -8.23
CA ILE A 1 26.22 30.14 -9.12
C ILE A 1 26.90 28.90 -9.68
N TYR A 2 26.19 27.77 -9.54
CA TYR A 2 26.57 26.48 -10.06
C TYR A 2 25.63 26.12 -11.21
N PHE A 3 26.11 25.40 -12.21
CA PHE A 3 25.30 24.84 -13.30
C PHE A 3 25.41 23.33 -13.19
N LEU A 4 24.31 22.68 -12.81
CA LEU A 4 24.24 21.26 -12.59
C LEU A 4 23.33 20.61 -13.64
N GLU A 5 23.64 19.37 -14.04
CA GLU A 5 22.87 18.63 -15.04
C GLU A 5 21.45 18.29 -14.55
N ASP A 6 21.25 18.22 -13.22
CA ASP A 6 19.99 17.86 -12.58
C ASP A 6 18.99 19.03 -12.47
N ASN A 7 19.34 20.25 -12.97
CA ASN A 7 18.43 21.41 -12.98
C ASN A 7 17.33 21.29 -14.04
N TRP A 8 16.57 20.20 -13.95
CA TRP A 8 15.39 19.93 -14.77
C TRP A 8 14.32 19.21 -13.96
N TRP A 9 13.15 19.80 -13.89
CA TRP A 9 12.03 19.25 -13.12
C TRP A 9 10.86 18.83 -14.01
N ILE A 10 10.15 17.78 -13.59
CA ILE A 10 8.96 17.25 -14.22
C ILE A 10 7.97 16.74 -13.17
N ALA A 11 6.68 16.99 -13.37
CA ALA A 11 5.59 16.61 -12.43
C ALA A 11 5.33 15.10 -12.33
N GLY A 12 6.01 14.24 -13.06
CA GLY A 12 5.83 12.79 -13.07
C GLY A 12 6.52 12.16 -14.28
N GLU A 13 6.08 11.00 -14.73
CA GLU A 13 6.60 10.37 -15.96
C GLU A 13 6.26 11.21 -17.21
N THR A 14 5.07 11.81 -17.20
CA THR A 14 4.55 12.74 -18.21
C THR A 14 3.98 13.99 -17.54
N GLY A 15 3.98 15.10 -18.23
CA GLY A 15 3.38 16.33 -17.69
C GLY A 15 4.18 17.60 -17.97
N PRO A 16 3.76 18.73 -17.41
CA PRO A 16 4.50 19.99 -17.48
C PRO A 16 5.91 19.83 -16.90
N CYS A 17 6.90 20.41 -17.58
CA CYS A 17 8.30 20.33 -17.20
C CYS A 17 9.09 21.53 -17.70
N GLY A 18 10.29 21.69 -17.18
CA GLY A 18 11.22 22.72 -17.59
C GLY A 18 12.47 22.78 -16.72
N SER A 19 13.35 23.70 -17.04
CA SER A 19 14.53 23.97 -16.22
C SER A 19 14.13 24.57 -14.88
N ASP A 20 14.94 24.36 -13.89
CA ASP A 20 14.73 24.94 -12.56
C ASP A 20 15.96 25.69 -12.05
N THR A 21 15.73 26.46 -10.99
CA THR A 21 16.78 27.12 -10.22
C THR A 21 16.51 26.90 -8.74
N GLU A 22 17.54 26.48 -8.04
CA GLU A 22 17.46 26.20 -6.61
C GLU A 22 18.27 27.22 -5.81
N MET A 23 17.78 27.58 -4.63
CA MET A 23 18.49 28.38 -3.65
C MET A 23 18.98 27.50 -2.53
N PHE A 24 20.28 27.53 -2.30
CA PHE A 24 20.93 26.78 -1.25
C PHE A 24 21.45 27.72 -0.16
N TYR A 25 21.31 27.26 1.07
CA TYR A 25 21.95 27.88 2.23
C TYR A 25 23.27 27.16 2.52
N ASP A 26 24.36 27.95 2.67
CA ASP A 26 25.64 27.43 3.15
C ASP A 26 25.62 27.36 4.68
N THR A 27 25.66 26.16 5.21
CA THR A 27 25.62 25.91 6.67
C THR A 27 26.91 26.28 7.39
N GLY A 28 27.96 26.65 6.66
CA GLY A 28 29.27 26.93 7.22
C GLY A 28 30.10 25.68 7.57
N LYS A 29 29.60 24.48 7.27
CA LYS A 29 30.40 23.24 7.38
C LYS A 29 31.59 23.27 6.44
N GLU A 30 32.68 22.60 6.82
CA GLU A 30 33.83 22.42 5.94
C GLU A 30 33.44 21.62 4.69
N PRO A 31 34.02 21.94 3.52
CA PRO A 31 33.83 21.18 2.30
C PRO A 31 34.20 19.71 2.49
N CYS A 32 33.39 18.79 1.93
CA CYS A 32 33.70 17.35 1.98
C CYS A 32 34.84 16.93 1.04
N SER A 33 35.14 17.77 0.04
CA SER A 33 36.21 17.58 -0.95
C SER A 33 36.53 18.91 -1.64
N ASP A 34 37.59 18.91 -2.47
CA ASP A 34 37.97 20.07 -3.31
C ASP A 34 36.89 20.41 -4.37
N HIS A 35 35.96 19.49 -4.64
CA HIS A 35 34.85 19.65 -5.58
C HIS A 35 33.49 19.68 -4.88
N CYS A 36 33.46 20.11 -3.60
CA CYS A 36 32.23 20.22 -2.84
C CYS A 36 31.33 21.34 -3.39
N ASP A 37 30.17 20.97 -3.87
CA ASP A 37 29.18 21.87 -4.45
C ASP A 37 27.74 21.50 -3.93
N PRO A 38 26.68 22.19 -4.35
CA PRO A 38 25.32 21.93 -3.92
C PRO A 38 24.78 20.53 -4.26
N SER A 39 25.40 19.78 -5.18
CA SER A 39 25.01 18.39 -5.47
C SER A 39 25.52 17.38 -4.43
N CYS A 40 26.36 17.81 -3.50
CA CYS A 40 26.91 16.96 -2.44
C CYS A 40 25.94 16.76 -1.28
N ASP A 41 25.74 15.51 -0.85
CA ASP A 41 24.93 15.15 0.34
C ASP A 41 25.66 15.35 1.68
N CYS A 42 26.74 16.13 1.72
CA CYS A 42 27.55 16.31 2.93
C CYS A 42 26.91 17.23 3.97
N GLY A 43 25.83 17.92 3.61
CA GLY A 43 25.10 18.85 4.44
C GLY A 43 25.78 20.22 4.61
N LYS A 44 26.76 20.56 3.75
CA LYS A 44 27.29 21.92 3.63
C LYS A 44 26.26 22.85 3.02
N TYR A 45 25.64 22.41 1.95
CA TYR A 45 24.58 23.14 1.26
C TYR A 45 23.23 22.48 1.52
N VAL A 46 22.25 23.28 1.92
CA VAL A 46 20.88 22.85 2.16
C VAL A 46 19.97 23.62 1.22
N GLU A 47 19.31 22.91 0.30
CA GLU A 47 18.28 23.49 -0.56
C GLU A 47 17.12 24.02 0.27
N ILE A 48 16.73 25.27 0.04
CA ILE A 48 15.63 25.94 0.75
C ILE A 48 14.47 26.32 -0.16
N TRP A 49 14.74 26.55 -1.45
CA TRP A 49 13.75 27.03 -2.41
C TRP A 49 14.08 26.54 -3.81
N ASN A 50 13.05 26.14 -4.55
CA ASN A 50 13.15 25.76 -5.95
C ASN A 50 12.16 26.58 -6.79
N ASN A 51 12.58 27.11 -7.95
CA ASN A 51 11.75 27.75 -8.95
C ASN A 51 11.83 26.95 -10.24
N VAL A 52 10.71 26.40 -10.69
CA VAL A 52 10.58 25.62 -11.92
C VAL A 52 10.00 26.50 -13.03
N PHE A 53 10.75 26.65 -14.13
CA PHE A 53 10.32 27.38 -15.30
C PHE A 53 9.64 26.42 -16.27
N MET A 54 8.34 26.20 -16.11
CA MET A 54 7.55 25.27 -16.92
C MET A 54 7.36 25.84 -18.33
N GLU A 55 8.11 25.33 -19.26
CA GLU A 55 8.10 25.71 -20.68
C GLU A 55 7.57 24.59 -21.57
N PHE A 56 7.68 23.35 -21.15
CA PHE A 56 7.40 22.18 -21.97
C PHE A 56 6.37 21.24 -21.31
N TYR A 57 5.77 20.37 -22.15
CA TYR A 57 5.02 19.20 -21.75
C TYR A 57 5.71 17.96 -22.29
N LYS A 58 6.06 17.02 -21.41
CA LYS A 58 6.64 15.72 -21.78
C LYS A 58 5.53 14.71 -22.00
N HIS A 59 5.53 14.06 -23.16
CA HIS A 59 4.60 13.00 -23.55
C HIS A 59 5.12 11.60 -23.16
N GLU A 60 4.25 10.58 -23.28
CA GLU A 60 4.59 9.17 -22.98
C GLU A 60 5.74 8.62 -23.86
N ASP A 61 5.87 9.10 -25.09
CA ASP A 61 6.94 8.73 -26.01
C ASP A 61 8.27 9.46 -25.71
N GLY A 62 8.30 10.29 -24.67
CA GLY A 62 9.45 11.08 -24.24
C GLY A 62 9.61 12.40 -25.01
N SER A 63 8.78 12.69 -26.02
CA SER A 63 8.83 13.94 -26.78
C SER A 63 8.40 15.14 -25.92
N LEU A 64 8.98 16.31 -26.24
CA LEU A 64 8.67 17.57 -25.56
C LEU A 64 7.93 18.50 -26.52
N THR A 65 6.80 19.04 -26.08
CA THR A 65 6.09 20.12 -26.80
C THR A 65 6.03 21.38 -25.95
N LYS A 66 6.15 22.55 -26.55
CA LYS A 66 6.05 23.83 -25.83
C LYS A 66 4.64 24.02 -25.26
N LEU A 67 4.57 24.47 -24.02
CA LEU A 67 3.32 24.91 -23.42
C LEU A 67 2.83 26.19 -24.11
N LYS A 68 1.51 26.36 -24.19
CA LYS A 68 0.88 27.58 -24.71
C LYS A 68 1.15 28.79 -23.82
N GLN A 69 1.28 28.55 -22.52
CA GLN A 69 1.59 29.54 -21.50
C GLN A 69 2.77 29.07 -20.70
N HIS A 70 3.78 29.92 -20.53
CA HIS A 70 4.88 29.67 -19.62
C HIS A 70 4.42 29.97 -18.19
N ASN A 71 4.79 29.10 -17.27
CA ASN A 71 4.50 29.25 -15.85
C ASN A 71 5.79 29.15 -15.05
N VAL A 72 5.82 29.82 -13.92
CA VAL A 72 6.85 29.58 -12.90
C VAL A 72 6.12 28.94 -11.72
N ASP A 73 6.51 27.74 -11.42
CA ASP A 73 6.11 27.05 -10.18
C ASP A 73 7.21 27.20 -9.15
N THR A 74 6.85 27.43 -7.91
CA THR A 74 7.85 27.68 -6.87
C THR A 74 7.51 26.85 -5.62
N GLY A 75 8.53 26.26 -5.04
CA GLY A 75 8.41 25.44 -3.82
C GLY A 75 9.47 25.79 -2.79
N MET A 76 9.08 25.73 -1.51
CA MET A 76 9.97 26.00 -0.39
C MET A 76 9.75 24.95 0.70
N GLY A 77 10.83 24.40 1.26
CA GLY A 77 10.75 23.52 2.39
C GLY A 77 10.39 24.28 3.67
N LEU A 78 9.18 24.08 4.20
CA LEU A 78 8.73 24.76 5.43
C LEU A 78 9.72 24.53 6.57
N GLU A 79 10.09 23.29 6.82
CA GLU A 79 11.01 22.91 7.89
C GLU A 79 12.42 23.47 7.66
N ARG A 80 12.84 23.51 6.39
CA ARG A 80 14.17 24.01 6.01
C ARG A 80 14.26 25.52 6.25
N ILE A 81 13.29 26.30 5.78
CA ILE A 81 13.29 27.75 6.03
C ILE A 81 13.07 28.09 7.50
N ASN A 82 12.23 27.31 8.20
CA ASN A 82 11.93 27.55 9.59
C ASN A 82 13.18 27.46 10.49
N PHE A 83 13.99 26.39 10.36
CA PHE A 83 15.19 26.26 11.20
C PHE A 83 16.22 27.37 10.89
N LEU A 84 16.31 27.78 9.62
CA LEU A 84 17.23 28.86 9.23
C LEU A 84 16.82 30.21 9.84
N LEU A 85 15.53 30.56 9.74
CA LEU A 85 15.02 31.83 10.30
C LEU A 85 15.15 31.89 11.82
N GLN A 86 15.15 30.74 12.49
CA GLN A 86 15.36 30.62 13.94
C GLN A 86 16.85 30.52 14.33
N GLY A 87 17.77 30.55 13.37
CA GLY A 87 19.20 30.40 13.64
C GLY A 87 19.57 29.01 14.20
N LYS A 88 18.79 28.00 13.90
CA LYS A 88 19.04 26.60 14.27
C LYS A 88 19.91 25.88 13.25
N THR A 89 20.44 24.73 13.63
CA THR A 89 21.29 23.91 12.74
C THR A 89 20.53 22.77 12.08
N SER A 90 19.33 22.46 12.57
CA SER A 90 18.51 21.35 12.10
C SER A 90 17.02 21.64 12.30
N PRO A 91 16.13 21.14 11.39
CA PRO A 91 14.67 21.19 11.58
C PRO A 91 14.22 20.58 12.91
N PHE A 92 14.93 19.58 13.43
CA PHE A 92 14.60 18.87 14.66
C PHE A 92 14.78 19.72 15.93
N GLU A 93 15.41 20.90 15.81
CA GLU A 93 15.59 21.87 16.90
C GLU A 93 14.50 22.95 16.91
N THR A 94 13.52 22.87 16.00
CA THR A 94 12.41 23.82 15.90
C THR A 94 11.19 23.34 16.68
N GLU A 95 10.24 24.23 16.96
CA GLU A 95 8.97 23.92 17.61
C GLU A 95 8.16 22.84 16.88
N LEU A 96 8.43 22.59 15.61
CA LEU A 96 7.77 21.55 14.83
C LEU A 96 8.14 20.14 15.31
N PHE A 97 9.35 19.97 15.84
CA PHE A 97 9.88 18.66 16.22
C PHE A 97 10.31 18.57 17.68
N VAL A 98 10.70 19.67 18.32
CA VAL A 98 11.22 19.66 19.71
C VAL A 98 10.35 18.88 20.68
N PRO A 99 9.01 19.02 20.72
CA PRO A 99 8.18 18.27 21.67
C PRO A 99 8.26 16.75 21.47
N ILE A 100 8.36 16.30 20.23
CA ILE A 100 8.50 14.87 19.89
C ILE A 100 9.92 14.40 20.19
N MET A 101 10.96 15.18 19.86
CA MET A 101 12.35 14.83 20.12
C MET A 101 12.61 14.69 21.63
N GLU A 102 12.11 15.62 22.44
CA GLU A 102 12.21 15.55 23.90
C GLU A 102 11.49 14.32 24.46
N LYS A 103 10.30 13.99 23.94
CA LYS A 103 9.57 12.81 24.37
C LYS A 103 10.29 11.51 23.98
N LEU A 104 10.84 11.43 22.77
CA LEU A 104 11.63 10.27 22.32
C LEU A 104 12.89 10.10 23.18
N ALA A 105 13.65 11.18 23.44
CA ALA A 105 14.83 11.14 24.30
C ALA A 105 14.50 10.67 25.72
N ALA A 106 13.34 11.08 26.27
CA ALA A 106 12.88 10.65 27.59
C ALA A 106 12.46 9.18 27.66
N LEU A 107 11.97 8.62 26.56
CA LEU A 107 11.51 7.22 26.47
C LEU A 107 12.63 6.24 26.07
N ALA A 108 13.66 6.73 25.38
CA ALA A 108 14.73 5.88 24.85
C ALA A 108 15.60 5.29 25.96
N THR A 109 15.67 3.95 26.02
CA THR A 109 16.64 3.25 26.88
C THR A 109 17.99 3.08 26.19
N ASN A 110 18.01 3.17 24.84
CA ASN A 110 19.21 3.11 24.00
C ASN A 110 19.27 4.36 23.10
N PRO A 111 19.66 5.54 23.60
CA PRO A 111 19.64 6.79 22.85
C PRO A 111 20.44 6.71 21.54
N ASN A 112 19.85 7.17 20.46
CA ASN A 112 20.48 7.24 19.15
C ASN A 112 19.79 8.32 18.31
N GLU A 113 20.48 9.45 18.13
CA GLU A 113 19.95 10.64 17.48
C GLU A 113 19.39 10.37 16.08
N THR A 114 20.08 9.55 15.27
CA THR A 114 19.58 9.16 13.93
C THR A 114 18.25 8.43 14.00
N SER A 115 18.11 7.50 14.96
CA SER A 115 16.85 6.75 15.15
C SER A 115 15.75 7.66 15.69
N GLU A 116 16.04 8.58 16.59
CA GLU A 116 15.09 9.56 17.12
C GLU A 116 14.54 10.46 15.99
N ARG A 117 15.43 10.98 15.13
CA ARG A 117 15.06 11.80 13.96
C ARG A 117 14.18 11.01 12.97
N ILE A 118 14.54 9.75 12.69
CA ILE A 118 13.75 8.88 11.81
C ILE A 118 12.35 8.65 12.41
N VAL A 119 12.23 8.38 13.71
CA VAL A 119 10.93 8.19 14.35
C VAL A 119 10.10 9.48 14.27
N ALA A 120 10.67 10.63 14.60
CA ALA A 120 9.97 11.91 14.60
C ALA A 120 9.45 12.29 13.20
N GLU A 121 10.30 12.18 12.18
CA GLU A 121 9.95 12.49 10.79
C GLU A 121 8.90 11.53 10.24
N HIS A 122 9.11 10.21 10.41
CA HIS A 122 8.19 9.20 9.89
C HIS A 122 6.84 9.22 10.61
N LEU A 123 6.81 9.53 11.91
CA LEU A 123 5.58 9.75 12.65
C LEU A 123 4.75 10.86 12.01
N ARG A 124 5.37 12.02 11.76
CA ARG A 124 4.69 13.16 11.13
C ARG A 124 4.20 12.82 9.73
N ALA A 125 5.06 12.28 8.88
CA ALA A 125 4.71 11.92 7.51
C ALA A 125 3.57 10.89 7.45
N THR A 126 3.59 9.87 8.30
CA THR A 126 2.54 8.85 8.33
C THR A 126 1.21 9.40 8.83
N MET A 127 1.22 10.29 9.81
CA MET A 127 0.02 10.95 10.30
C MET A 127 -0.65 11.79 9.22
N MET A 128 0.12 12.58 8.45
CA MET A 128 -0.37 13.36 7.32
C MET A 128 -0.98 12.45 6.25
N LEU A 129 -0.24 11.43 5.80
CA LEU A 129 -0.72 10.49 4.78
C LEU A 129 -2.02 9.79 5.17
N ILE A 130 -2.17 9.38 6.44
CA ILE A 130 -3.38 8.72 6.92
C ILE A 130 -4.55 9.72 6.99
N SER A 131 -4.29 10.93 7.47
CA SER A 131 -5.28 12.01 7.53
C SER A 131 -5.81 12.37 6.14
N ASP A 132 -4.95 12.32 5.10
CA ASP A 132 -5.30 12.50 3.69
C ASP A 132 -5.95 11.26 3.04
N GLY A 133 -6.31 10.27 3.84
CA GLY A 133 -7.04 9.08 3.40
C GLY A 133 -6.19 7.93 2.87
N ALA A 134 -4.86 8.01 2.93
CA ALA A 134 -4.02 6.87 2.56
C ALA A 134 -4.18 5.71 3.57
N ARG A 135 -4.09 4.48 3.07
CA ARG A 135 -4.11 3.25 3.90
C ARG A 135 -2.96 2.34 3.51
N PRO A 136 -2.32 1.65 4.51
CA PRO A 136 -1.23 0.73 4.22
C PRO A 136 -1.64 -0.36 3.23
N SER A 137 -0.92 -0.47 2.11
CA SER A 137 -1.19 -1.45 1.06
C SER A 137 0.11 -1.98 0.45
N ASN A 138 0.01 -2.82 -0.58
CA ASN A 138 1.16 -3.34 -1.33
C ASN A 138 1.49 -2.49 -2.58
N LEU A 139 0.72 -1.44 -2.87
CA LEU A 139 0.82 -0.65 -4.09
C LEU A 139 0.82 0.85 -3.76
N ASP A 140 1.42 1.62 -4.65
CA ASP A 140 1.37 3.08 -4.71
C ASP A 140 1.67 3.78 -3.36
N ARG A 141 0.97 4.87 -3.07
CA ARG A 141 1.12 5.63 -1.81
C ARG A 141 0.87 4.80 -0.55
N GLY A 142 0.02 3.77 -0.63
CA GLY A 142 -0.21 2.85 0.49
C GLY A 142 1.00 1.97 0.81
N TYR A 143 1.81 1.61 -0.20
CA TYR A 143 3.09 0.94 0.01
C TYR A 143 4.11 1.86 0.70
N VAL A 144 4.19 3.12 0.26
CA VAL A 144 5.06 4.13 0.90
C VAL A 144 4.68 4.31 2.37
N LEU A 145 3.39 4.49 2.66
CA LEU A 145 2.89 4.60 4.03
C LEU A 145 3.26 3.38 4.88
N ARG A 146 3.06 2.18 4.36
CA ARG A 146 3.46 0.93 5.05
C ARG A 146 4.94 0.89 5.37
N LYS A 147 5.77 1.28 4.42
CA LYS A 147 7.23 1.35 4.56
C LYS A 147 7.65 2.31 5.67
N LEU A 148 7.06 3.52 5.70
CA LEU A 148 7.36 4.52 6.72
C LEU A 148 6.96 4.04 8.13
N ILE A 149 5.75 3.47 8.30
CA ILE A 149 5.30 2.92 9.59
C ILE A 149 6.27 1.83 10.06
N ARG A 150 6.62 0.89 9.20
CA ARG A 150 7.50 -0.24 9.57
C ARG A 150 8.90 0.22 9.94
N ARG A 151 9.46 1.18 9.20
CA ARG A 151 10.77 1.75 9.50
C ARG A 151 10.75 2.48 10.84
N MET A 152 9.72 3.28 11.10
CA MET A 152 9.52 3.95 12.39
C MET A 152 9.45 2.95 13.55
N VAL A 153 8.62 1.92 13.46
CA VAL A 153 8.45 0.87 14.48
C VAL A 153 9.78 0.16 14.77
N ARG A 154 10.56 -0.14 13.73
CA ARG A 154 11.89 -0.73 13.90
C ARG A 154 12.84 0.20 14.66
N HIS A 155 12.84 1.50 14.34
CA HIS A 155 13.69 2.48 15.05
C HIS A 155 13.21 2.72 16.48
N MET A 156 11.91 2.65 16.77
CA MET A 156 11.42 2.62 18.17
C MET A 156 11.98 1.41 18.92
N ASN A 157 11.99 0.23 18.31
CA ASN A 157 12.61 -0.98 18.88
C ASN A 157 14.11 -0.78 19.15
N LYS A 158 14.84 -0.18 18.20
CA LYS A 158 16.28 0.11 18.33
C LYS A 158 16.57 1.07 19.48
N LEU A 159 15.71 2.05 19.68
CA LEU A 159 15.75 2.99 20.80
C LEU A 159 15.37 2.33 22.17
N GLY A 160 14.85 1.10 22.14
CA GLY A 160 14.30 0.42 23.32
C GLY A 160 13.04 1.08 23.87
N ILE A 161 12.28 1.76 23.00
CA ILE A 161 11.00 2.38 23.33
C ILE A 161 9.90 1.31 23.25
N ASP A 162 9.09 1.22 24.30
CA ASP A 162 7.95 0.30 24.30
C ASP A 162 6.96 0.67 23.19
N GLN A 163 6.50 -0.32 22.45
CA GLN A 163 5.62 -0.13 21.30
C GLN A 163 4.22 0.40 21.68
N SER A 164 3.83 0.34 22.94
CA SER A 164 2.59 0.96 23.46
C SER A 164 2.68 2.50 23.46
N GLU A 165 3.88 3.07 23.49
CA GLU A 165 4.10 4.51 23.45
C GLU A 165 3.76 5.15 22.10
N LEU A 166 3.55 4.35 21.04
CA LEU A 166 3.14 4.86 19.73
C LEU A 166 1.87 5.73 19.84
N SER A 167 0.90 5.30 20.64
CA SER A 167 -0.34 6.06 20.91
C SER A 167 -0.06 7.42 21.55
N THR A 168 0.86 7.45 22.50
CA THR A 168 1.29 8.70 23.17
C THR A 168 1.96 9.65 22.18
N LEU A 169 2.85 9.13 21.33
CA LEU A 169 3.57 9.92 20.32
C LEU A 169 2.60 10.50 19.27
N VAL A 170 1.64 9.72 18.81
CA VAL A 170 0.60 10.17 17.85
C VAL A 170 -0.20 11.33 18.44
N LYS A 171 -0.69 11.20 19.68
CA LYS A 171 -1.48 12.25 20.34
C LYS A 171 -0.66 13.51 20.60
N LEU A 172 0.57 13.36 21.05
CA LEU A 172 1.48 14.48 21.27
C LEU A 172 1.75 15.26 19.98
N ASN A 173 2.02 14.54 18.88
CA ASN A 173 2.30 15.19 17.60
C ASN A 173 1.05 15.85 16.98
N ALA A 174 -0.14 15.25 17.13
CA ALA A 174 -1.40 15.88 16.71
C ALA A 174 -1.67 17.18 17.47
N GLU A 175 -1.43 17.18 18.79
CA GLU A 175 -1.59 18.38 19.64
C GLU A 175 -0.55 19.45 19.29
N ASN A 176 0.70 19.06 19.01
CA ASN A 176 1.76 19.99 18.62
C ASN A 176 1.46 20.72 17.30
N LEU A 177 0.81 20.04 16.35
CA LEU A 177 0.57 20.56 15.02
C LEU A 177 -0.85 21.12 14.81
N LYS A 178 -1.72 21.14 15.83
CA LYS A 178 -3.15 21.43 15.72
C LYS A 178 -3.49 22.81 15.14
N GLU A 179 -2.63 23.80 15.33
CA GLU A 179 -2.86 25.16 14.81
C GLU A 179 -2.65 25.23 13.30
N MET A 180 -1.69 24.45 12.77
CA MET A 180 -1.41 24.41 11.34
C MET A 180 -2.23 23.32 10.61
N TYR A 181 -2.46 22.20 11.28
CA TYR A 181 -3.12 21.01 10.74
C TYR A 181 -4.19 20.48 11.71
N PRO A 182 -5.29 21.19 11.91
CA PRO A 182 -6.35 20.82 12.87
C PRO A 182 -7.02 19.49 12.56
N GLU A 183 -6.96 19.03 11.29
CA GLU A 183 -7.42 17.73 10.84
C GLU A 183 -6.69 16.56 11.51
N LEU A 184 -5.43 16.73 11.88
CA LEU A 184 -4.67 15.67 12.59
C LEU A 184 -5.29 15.37 13.94
N LEU A 185 -5.68 16.39 14.68
CA LEU A 185 -6.34 16.22 15.97
C LEU A 185 -7.75 15.64 15.81
N LYS A 186 -8.48 16.07 14.79
CA LYS A 186 -9.81 15.55 14.46
C LYS A 186 -9.77 14.07 14.12
N ASN A 187 -8.75 13.64 13.37
CA ASN A 187 -8.60 12.28 12.86
C ASN A 187 -7.70 11.41 13.74
N VAL A 188 -7.27 11.90 14.92
CA VAL A 188 -6.23 11.26 15.75
C VAL A 188 -6.54 9.80 16.09
N VAL A 189 -7.78 9.45 16.37
CA VAL A 189 -8.21 8.09 16.70
C VAL A 189 -8.07 7.16 15.48
N GLU A 190 -8.45 7.63 14.31
CA GLU A 190 -8.30 6.87 13.08
C GLU A 190 -6.83 6.66 12.72
N ILE A 191 -6.02 7.72 12.82
CA ILE A 191 -4.56 7.68 12.61
C ILE A 191 -3.93 6.65 13.54
N GLU A 192 -4.24 6.71 14.84
CA GLU A 192 -3.76 5.78 15.86
C GLU A 192 -4.09 4.33 15.49
N ASN A 193 -5.35 4.05 15.17
CA ASN A 193 -5.81 2.70 14.84
C ASN A 193 -5.08 2.12 13.61
N VAL A 194 -4.96 2.89 12.54
CA VAL A 194 -4.25 2.47 11.31
C VAL A 194 -2.78 2.15 11.60
N MET A 195 -2.12 3.00 12.38
CA MET A 195 -0.71 2.80 12.72
C MET A 195 -0.51 1.59 13.64
N LEU A 196 -1.37 1.40 14.64
CA LEU A 196 -1.32 0.25 15.55
C LEU A 196 -1.57 -1.07 14.81
N GLU A 197 -2.54 -1.12 13.90
CA GLU A 197 -2.78 -2.33 13.09
C GLU A 197 -1.56 -2.72 12.25
N GLU A 198 -0.93 -1.77 11.55
CA GLU A 198 0.23 -2.07 10.72
C GLU A 198 1.46 -2.42 11.59
N LYS A 199 1.64 -1.75 12.73
CA LYS A 199 2.64 -2.09 13.75
C LYS A 199 2.47 -3.54 14.20
N ASP A 200 1.26 -3.97 14.61
CA ASP A 200 1.01 -5.32 15.10
C ASP A 200 1.23 -6.40 14.05
N LYS A 201 0.86 -6.10 12.79
CA LYS A 201 1.17 -6.96 11.64
C LYS A 201 2.68 -7.10 11.43
N PHE A 202 3.41 -5.98 11.51
CA PHE A 202 4.85 -5.96 11.28
C PHE A 202 5.63 -6.63 12.41
N MET A 203 5.28 -6.38 13.66
CA MET A 203 5.96 -6.98 14.82
C MET A 203 5.96 -8.53 14.77
N LYS A 204 4.90 -9.13 14.23
CA LYS A 204 4.83 -10.61 14.02
C LYS A 204 5.85 -11.10 13.01
N THR A 205 6.19 -10.30 12.00
CA THR A 205 7.14 -10.65 10.93
C THR A 205 8.57 -10.21 11.25
N LEU A 206 8.73 -9.13 12.02
CA LEU A 206 10.02 -8.53 12.33
C LEU A 206 10.96 -9.51 13.02
N ALA A 207 10.54 -10.13 14.11
CA ALA A 207 11.37 -11.08 14.86
C ALA A 207 11.81 -12.29 14.02
N ASN A 208 10.92 -12.79 13.15
CA ASN A 208 11.26 -13.87 12.24
C ASN A 208 12.22 -13.40 11.15
N GLY A 209 11.97 -12.23 10.55
CA GLY A 209 12.83 -11.66 9.53
C GLY A 209 14.24 -11.36 10.04
N GLU A 210 14.37 -10.75 11.21
CA GLU A 210 15.67 -10.50 11.85
C GLU A 210 16.44 -11.79 12.16
N ARG A 211 15.74 -12.83 12.62
CA ARG A 211 16.38 -14.14 12.85
C ARG A 211 16.92 -14.73 11.55
N GLU A 212 16.15 -14.70 10.47
CA GLU A 212 16.60 -15.24 9.17
C GLU A 212 17.69 -14.36 8.54
N PHE A 213 17.60 -13.04 8.70
CA PHE A 213 18.68 -12.13 8.32
C PHE A 213 19.99 -12.46 9.07
N ASN A 214 19.94 -12.67 10.38
CA ASN A 214 21.12 -13.01 11.17
C ASN A 214 21.74 -14.34 10.74
N LYS A 215 20.92 -15.35 10.37
CA LYS A 215 21.43 -16.61 9.79
C LYS A 215 22.12 -16.35 8.46
N LEU A 216 21.55 -15.52 7.60
CA LEU A 216 22.13 -15.12 6.32
C LEU A 216 23.47 -14.43 6.51
N ILE A 217 23.55 -13.42 7.37
CA ILE A 217 24.81 -12.71 7.68
C ILE A 217 25.89 -13.65 8.21
N ASN A 218 25.54 -14.56 9.11
CA ASN A 218 26.50 -15.54 9.63
C ASN A 218 27.01 -16.49 8.53
N ARG A 219 26.14 -16.91 7.61
CA ARG A 219 26.53 -17.72 6.45
C ARG A 219 27.52 -16.96 5.55
N LEU A 220 27.22 -15.69 5.24
CA LEU A 220 28.08 -14.84 4.40
C LEU A 220 29.43 -14.59 5.07
N LYS A 221 29.47 -14.28 6.38
CA LYS A 221 30.70 -14.14 7.15
C LYS A 221 31.58 -15.39 7.08
N ASN A 222 30.98 -16.57 7.25
CA ASN A 222 31.70 -17.85 7.18
C ASN A 222 32.21 -18.14 5.76
N ALA A 223 31.58 -17.58 4.72
CA ALA A 223 32.01 -17.65 3.34
C ALA A 223 33.01 -16.53 2.92
N ASN A 224 33.44 -15.67 3.86
CA ASN A 224 34.24 -14.48 3.61
C ASN A 224 33.61 -13.53 2.56
N GLN A 225 32.28 -13.45 2.54
CA GLN A 225 31.51 -12.52 1.72
C GLN A 225 31.10 -11.33 2.57
N ASP A 226 31.13 -10.12 1.98
CA ASP A 226 30.78 -8.85 2.64
C ASP A 226 29.58 -8.15 1.98
N THR A 227 28.94 -8.80 1.03
CA THR A 227 27.88 -8.18 0.20
C THR A 227 26.65 -9.09 0.15
N LEU A 228 25.48 -8.50 0.35
CA LEU A 228 24.18 -9.15 0.11
C LEU A 228 23.78 -8.95 -1.35
N GLU A 229 23.39 -10.04 -2.00
CA GLU A 229 22.87 -9.98 -3.36
C GLU A 229 21.37 -9.69 -3.39
N SER A 230 20.88 -9.12 -4.51
CA SER A 230 19.46 -8.83 -4.77
C SER A 230 18.54 -10.02 -4.48
N LYS A 231 18.96 -11.24 -4.83
CA LYS A 231 18.18 -12.47 -4.59
C LYS A 231 17.99 -12.77 -3.11
N GLU A 232 18.96 -12.48 -2.27
CA GLU A 232 18.90 -12.70 -0.83
C GLU A 232 17.96 -11.69 -0.16
N ILE A 233 18.05 -10.42 -0.58
CA ILE A 233 17.14 -9.36 -0.16
C ILE A 233 15.70 -9.70 -0.55
N PHE A 234 15.51 -10.12 -1.80
CA PHE A 234 14.20 -10.50 -2.32
C PHE A 234 13.62 -11.74 -1.62
N ASN A 235 14.42 -12.74 -1.31
CA ASN A 235 13.97 -13.94 -0.59
C ASN A 235 13.48 -13.64 0.82
N LEU A 236 14.14 -12.72 1.55
CA LEU A 236 13.67 -12.25 2.85
C LEU A 236 12.31 -11.56 2.74
N TYR A 237 12.09 -10.80 1.67
CA TYR A 237 10.81 -10.17 1.41
C TYR A 237 9.72 -11.18 1.02
N GLU A 238 9.97 -12.02 0.01
CA GLU A 238 8.97 -12.94 -0.55
C GLU A 238 8.55 -14.01 0.47
N THR A 239 9.51 -14.56 1.21
CA THR A 239 9.28 -15.71 2.10
C THR A 239 8.82 -15.27 3.50
N TYR A 240 9.40 -14.21 4.04
CA TYR A 240 9.18 -13.79 5.43
C TYR A 240 8.45 -12.47 5.57
N GLY A 241 8.13 -11.79 4.46
CA GLY A 241 7.50 -10.47 4.47
C GLY A 241 8.41 -9.38 5.04
N PHE A 242 9.73 -9.60 5.05
CA PHE A 242 10.71 -8.70 5.62
C PHE A 242 11.06 -7.59 4.62
N PRO A 243 10.82 -6.31 4.94
CA PRO A 243 10.98 -5.24 3.96
C PRO A 243 12.41 -5.12 3.45
N PRO A 244 12.62 -4.92 2.13
CA PRO A 244 13.95 -4.76 1.55
C PRO A 244 14.75 -3.62 2.17
N GLU A 245 14.09 -2.52 2.51
CA GLU A 245 14.73 -1.36 3.13
C GLU A 245 15.27 -1.69 4.52
N VAL A 246 14.50 -2.46 5.29
CA VAL A 246 14.95 -2.94 6.61
C VAL A 246 16.14 -3.90 6.46
N THR A 247 16.12 -4.74 5.43
CA THR A 247 17.23 -5.63 5.09
C THR A 247 18.50 -4.83 4.75
N LYS A 248 18.36 -3.77 3.94
CA LYS A 248 19.48 -2.88 3.55
C LYS A 248 20.03 -2.12 4.75
N ASP A 249 19.17 -1.54 5.58
CA ASP A 249 19.57 -0.84 6.81
C ASP A 249 20.36 -1.80 7.74
N LEU A 250 19.86 -3.02 7.95
CA LEU A 250 20.54 -4.03 8.76
C LEU A 250 21.87 -4.50 8.15
N ALA A 251 21.96 -4.59 6.82
CA ALA A 251 23.22 -4.92 6.16
C ALA A 251 24.29 -3.87 6.48
N LEU A 252 23.97 -2.59 6.30
CA LEU A 252 24.89 -1.48 6.60
C LEU A 252 25.27 -1.44 8.10
N GLU A 253 24.32 -1.67 9.00
CA GLU A 253 24.58 -1.75 10.44
C GLU A 253 25.54 -2.90 10.82
N ASN A 254 25.55 -3.97 10.03
CA ASN A 254 26.48 -5.10 10.20
C ASN A 254 27.77 -4.99 9.38
N ASN A 255 28.04 -3.81 8.79
CA ASN A 255 29.18 -3.54 7.89
C ASN A 255 29.20 -4.41 6.61
N PHE A 256 28.00 -4.77 6.12
CA PHE A 256 27.81 -5.42 4.83
C PHE A 256 27.41 -4.42 3.77
N LYS A 257 27.95 -4.58 2.59
CA LYS A 257 27.44 -3.94 1.37
C LYS A 257 26.19 -4.68 0.89
N TYR A 258 25.43 -4.05 0.02
CA TYR A 258 24.37 -4.73 -0.72
C TYR A 258 24.44 -4.36 -2.20
N ASP A 259 24.10 -5.32 -3.05
CA ASP A 259 23.88 -5.11 -4.48
C ASP A 259 22.38 -5.21 -4.74
N ASP A 260 21.75 -4.08 -5.10
CA ASP A 260 20.33 -4.01 -5.44
C ASP A 260 20.07 -3.92 -6.95
N LYS A 261 21.14 -4.06 -7.76
CA LYS A 261 21.01 -4.19 -9.21
C LYS A 261 20.20 -5.45 -9.52
N GLY A 262 19.08 -5.28 -10.21
CA GLY A 262 18.16 -6.39 -10.49
C GLY A 262 17.11 -6.66 -9.42
N LEU A 263 17.14 -5.98 -8.27
CA LEU A 263 16.08 -6.08 -7.27
C LEU A 263 14.74 -5.63 -7.84
N ASP A 264 14.72 -4.54 -8.59
CA ASP A 264 13.54 -4.04 -9.31
C ASP A 264 13.01 -5.04 -10.34
N GLU A 265 13.90 -5.76 -11.02
CA GLU A 265 13.50 -6.81 -11.97
C GLU A 265 12.84 -7.99 -11.25
N LEU A 266 13.37 -8.37 -10.08
CA LEU A 266 12.75 -9.42 -9.23
C LEU A 266 11.38 -8.97 -8.73
N PHE A 267 11.24 -7.72 -8.31
CA PHE A 267 9.93 -7.16 -7.93
C PHE A 267 8.97 -7.11 -9.10
N LYS A 268 9.40 -6.64 -10.28
CA LYS A 268 8.58 -6.61 -11.50
C LYS A 268 8.15 -8.02 -11.92
N ALA A 269 9.06 -9.00 -11.84
CA ALA A 269 8.75 -10.40 -12.14
C ALA A 269 7.74 -10.99 -11.14
N HIS A 270 7.89 -10.69 -9.85
CA HIS A 270 6.96 -11.10 -8.82
C HIS A 270 5.59 -10.40 -8.99
N GLN A 271 5.60 -9.11 -9.31
CA GLN A 271 4.41 -8.34 -9.60
C GLN A 271 3.69 -8.86 -10.85
N LYS A 272 4.42 -9.20 -11.93
CA LYS A 272 3.85 -9.87 -13.12
C LYS A 272 3.23 -11.22 -12.79
N LYS A 273 3.89 -12.05 -11.98
CA LYS A 273 3.29 -13.31 -11.48
C LYS A 273 2.03 -13.05 -10.65
N SER A 274 2.06 -12.04 -9.80
CA SER A 274 0.90 -11.61 -9.01
C SER A 274 -0.18 -10.99 -9.88
N GLN A 275 0.17 -10.23 -10.93
CA GLN A 275 -0.76 -9.66 -11.91
C GLN A 275 -1.35 -10.74 -12.81
N GLN A 276 -0.57 -11.69 -13.30
CA GLN A 276 -1.09 -12.85 -14.04
C GLN A 276 -2.05 -13.67 -13.18
N GLY A 277 -1.78 -13.80 -11.86
CA GLY A 277 -2.74 -14.32 -10.89
C GLY A 277 -3.94 -13.39 -10.68
N SER A 278 -3.84 -12.09 -10.96
CA SER A 278 -4.95 -11.12 -10.85
C SER A 278 -5.68 -10.88 -12.17
N GLU A 279 -5.03 -11.03 -13.31
CA GLU A 279 -5.69 -11.08 -14.62
C GLU A 279 -6.57 -12.34 -14.77
N GLN A 280 -6.14 -13.45 -14.15
CA GLN A 280 -7.03 -14.59 -13.91
C GLN A 280 -8.18 -14.24 -12.95
N LYS A 281 -7.98 -13.29 -12.00
CA LYS A 281 -9.06 -12.75 -11.14
C LYS A 281 -10.04 -11.85 -11.90
N PHE A 282 -9.63 -11.19 -12.99
CA PHE A 282 -10.52 -10.40 -13.86
C PHE A 282 -11.46 -11.28 -14.69
N LYS A 283 -11.13 -12.56 -14.90
CA LYS A 283 -12.02 -13.57 -15.49
C LYS A 283 -12.94 -14.22 -14.45
N GLY A 284 -13.40 -13.48 -13.44
CA GLY A 284 -14.29 -13.98 -12.41
C GLY A 284 -13.64 -14.98 -11.43
N GLY A 285 -12.29 -14.99 -11.33
CA GLY A 285 -11.55 -15.93 -10.48
C GLY A 285 -11.42 -17.34 -11.06
N LEU A 286 -11.79 -17.55 -12.32
CA LEU A 286 -11.70 -18.82 -13.03
C LEU A 286 -10.23 -19.19 -13.30
N ALA A 287 -9.84 -20.42 -12.94
CA ALA A 287 -8.55 -20.97 -13.33
C ALA A 287 -8.55 -21.45 -14.80
N GLY A 288 -9.74 -21.78 -15.33
CA GLY A 288 -10.00 -22.23 -16.71
C GLY A 288 -11.43 -21.92 -17.14
N ASN A 289 -11.88 -22.54 -18.22
CA ASN A 289 -13.24 -22.40 -18.76
C ASN A 289 -13.97 -23.76 -18.85
N SER A 290 -13.68 -24.70 -17.96
CA SER A 290 -14.40 -25.96 -17.90
C SER A 290 -15.87 -25.73 -17.48
N GLU A 291 -16.77 -26.64 -17.86
CA GLU A 291 -18.18 -26.58 -17.48
C GLU A 291 -18.36 -26.41 -15.96
N THR A 292 -17.57 -27.14 -15.18
CA THR A 292 -17.61 -27.09 -13.71
C THR A 292 -17.21 -25.71 -13.19
N GLU A 293 -16.15 -25.10 -13.76
CA GLU A 293 -15.71 -23.77 -13.36
C GLU A 293 -16.74 -22.69 -13.71
N VAL A 294 -17.43 -22.80 -14.83
CA VAL A 294 -18.53 -21.92 -15.24
C VAL A 294 -19.69 -22.00 -14.25
N LYS A 295 -20.06 -23.22 -13.81
CA LYS A 295 -21.07 -23.44 -12.75
C LYS A 295 -20.64 -22.77 -11.44
N TYR A 296 -19.42 -22.98 -10.99
CA TYR A 296 -18.89 -22.33 -9.80
C TYR A 296 -18.88 -20.80 -9.91
N HIS A 297 -18.62 -20.26 -11.12
CA HIS A 297 -18.62 -18.81 -11.32
C HIS A 297 -20.02 -18.23 -11.10
N THR A 298 -21.05 -18.87 -11.63
CA THR A 298 -22.44 -18.46 -11.37
C THR A 298 -22.80 -18.61 -9.89
N ALA A 299 -22.36 -19.68 -9.22
CA ALA A 299 -22.58 -19.87 -7.80
C ALA A 299 -21.90 -18.79 -6.94
N THR A 300 -20.79 -18.17 -7.39
CA THR A 300 -20.19 -17.02 -6.66
C THR A 300 -21.10 -15.81 -6.64
N HIS A 301 -21.81 -15.50 -7.72
CA HIS A 301 -22.77 -14.40 -7.79
C HIS A 301 -23.98 -14.66 -6.85
N LEU A 302 -24.50 -15.88 -6.83
CA LEU A 302 -25.56 -16.24 -5.89
C LEU A 302 -25.10 -16.12 -4.44
N LEU A 303 -23.90 -16.61 -4.12
CA LEU A 303 -23.33 -16.49 -2.77
C LEU A 303 -23.11 -15.03 -2.36
N ASN A 304 -22.63 -14.18 -3.27
CA ASN A 304 -22.45 -12.74 -3.00
C ASN A 304 -23.79 -12.08 -2.66
N ALA A 305 -24.83 -12.35 -3.43
CA ALA A 305 -26.17 -11.86 -3.16
C ALA A 305 -26.74 -12.40 -1.84
N ALA A 306 -26.55 -13.70 -1.57
CA ALA A 306 -27.03 -14.34 -0.33
C ALA A 306 -26.36 -13.75 0.92
N LEU A 307 -25.06 -13.46 0.87
CA LEU A 307 -24.32 -12.82 1.97
C LEU A 307 -24.92 -11.47 2.35
N LYS A 308 -25.37 -10.68 1.38
CA LYS A 308 -26.01 -9.39 1.64
C LYS A 308 -27.39 -9.52 2.29
N VAL A 309 -28.09 -10.56 1.97
CA VAL A 309 -29.43 -10.83 2.55
C VAL A 309 -29.33 -11.42 3.96
N VAL A 310 -28.40 -12.36 4.16
CA VAL A 310 -28.34 -13.17 5.40
C VAL A 310 -27.44 -12.54 6.46
N VAL A 311 -26.32 -11.92 6.04
CA VAL A 311 -25.29 -11.42 6.97
C VAL A 311 -25.36 -9.91 7.11
N SER A 312 -25.07 -9.17 6.04
CA SER A 312 -25.15 -7.70 6.03
C SER A 312 -25.13 -7.16 4.60
N PRO A 313 -25.89 -6.09 4.29
CA PRO A 313 -25.79 -5.38 3.02
C PRO A 313 -24.37 -4.86 2.72
N ASP A 314 -23.53 -4.68 3.74
CA ASP A 314 -22.14 -4.22 3.64
C ASP A 314 -21.15 -5.36 3.34
N CYS A 315 -21.63 -6.57 3.13
CA CYS A 315 -20.82 -7.67 2.65
C CYS A 315 -20.47 -7.45 1.18
N HIS A 316 -19.17 -7.26 0.89
CA HIS A 316 -18.67 -7.05 -0.47
C HIS A 316 -17.60 -8.09 -0.80
N GLN A 317 -17.62 -8.59 -2.02
CA GLN A 317 -16.56 -9.48 -2.50
C GLN A 317 -15.19 -8.78 -2.50
N LYS A 318 -14.19 -9.48 -1.96
CA LYS A 318 -12.77 -9.06 -1.96
C LYS A 318 -11.91 -9.92 -2.88
N GLY A 319 -12.39 -11.08 -3.28
CA GLY A 319 -11.71 -11.96 -4.21
C GLY A 319 -12.41 -13.30 -4.34
N SER A 320 -12.10 -14.00 -5.43
CA SER A 320 -12.54 -15.36 -5.67
C SER A 320 -11.41 -16.19 -6.31
N ASN A 321 -11.50 -17.50 -6.17
CA ASN A 321 -10.65 -18.44 -6.87
C ASN A 321 -11.46 -19.71 -7.12
N ILE A 322 -11.61 -20.07 -8.39
CA ILE A 322 -12.42 -21.17 -8.85
C ILE A 322 -11.51 -22.21 -9.53
N THR A 323 -11.64 -23.45 -9.10
CA THR A 323 -10.99 -24.63 -9.68
C THR A 323 -12.04 -25.71 -9.92
N PRO A 324 -11.76 -26.76 -10.71
CA PRO A 324 -12.73 -27.83 -10.92
C PRO A 324 -13.20 -28.54 -9.63
N GLU A 325 -12.40 -28.48 -8.55
CA GLU A 325 -12.71 -29.16 -7.28
C GLU A 325 -13.53 -28.31 -6.32
N ARG A 326 -13.45 -26.96 -6.43
CA ARG A 326 -14.09 -26.05 -5.48
C ARG A 326 -14.13 -24.60 -5.93
N MET A 327 -15.00 -23.82 -5.31
CA MET A 327 -14.90 -22.36 -5.29
C MET A 327 -14.38 -21.85 -3.94
N ARG A 328 -13.64 -20.75 -3.98
CA ARG A 328 -13.24 -19.94 -2.83
C ARG A 328 -13.77 -18.52 -3.02
N PHE A 329 -14.41 -17.98 -1.99
CA PHE A 329 -14.99 -16.65 -2.01
C PHE A 329 -14.54 -15.86 -0.77
N ASP A 330 -13.88 -14.73 -0.97
CA ASP A 330 -13.41 -13.83 0.07
C ASP A 330 -14.32 -12.59 0.10
N PHE A 331 -14.83 -12.22 1.27
CA PHE A 331 -15.80 -11.14 1.44
C PHE A 331 -15.57 -10.34 2.73
N THR A 332 -16.00 -9.07 2.76
CA THR A 332 -15.97 -8.24 3.98
C THR A 332 -17.00 -8.74 4.99
N CYS A 333 -16.54 -8.96 6.22
CA CYS A 333 -17.39 -9.29 7.36
C CYS A 333 -16.59 -9.07 8.65
N ASP A 334 -17.21 -8.48 9.65
CA ASP A 334 -16.58 -8.07 10.91
C ASP A 334 -16.55 -9.21 11.95
N HIS A 335 -17.32 -10.27 11.73
CA HIS A 335 -17.40 -11.41 12.64
C HIS A 335 -17.22 -12.75 11.91
N LYS A 336 -17.02 -13.81 12.68
CA LYS A 336 -17.04 -15.20 12.20
C LYS A 336 -18.48 -15.61 11.98
N LEU A 337 -18.80 -16.17 10.80
CA LEU A 337 -20.14 -16.67 10.53
C LEU A 337 -20.54 -17.77 11.52
N THR A 338 -21.72 -17.63 12.07
CA THR A 338 -22.35 -18.66 12.92
C THR A 338 -22.76 -19.87 12.07
N ASP A 339 -23.00 -20.99 12.71
CA ASP A 339 -23.52 -22.20 12.02
C ASP A 339 -24.90 -21.93 11.42
N GLU A 340 -25.72 -21.13 12.09
CA GLU A 340 -27.03 -20.70 11.61
C GLU A 340 -26.96 -19.84 10.35
N GLU A 341 -26.04 -18.87 10.31
CA GLU A 341 -25.81 -18.03 9.11
C GLU A 341 -25.33 -18.86 7.93
N LYS A 342 -24.39 -19.78 8.16
CA LYS A 342 -23.91 -20.70 7.11
C LYS A 342 -25.03 -21.56 6.55
N GLN A 343 -25.90 -22.08 7.42
CA GLN A 343 -27.06 -22.89 6.99
C GLN A 343 -28.06 -22.05 6.19
N LYS A 344 -28.37 -20.83 6.65
CA LYS A 344 -29.26 -19.91 5.90
C LYS A 344 -28.67 -19.52 4.54
N LEU A 345 -27.36 -19.35 4.44
CA LEU A 345 -26.70 -19.09 3.16
C LEU A 345 -26.84 -20.28 2.20
N GLU A 346 -26.58 -21.50 2.67
CA GLU A 346 -26.75 -22.71 1.87
C GLU A 346 -28.22 -22.86 1.41
N ASP A 347 -29.16 -22.71 2.32
CA ASP A 347 -30.60 -22.86 2.05
C ASP A 347 -31.05 -21.83 1.01
N LEU A 348 -30.67 -20.56 1.16
CA LEU A 348 -31.06 -19.48 0.25
C LEU A 348 -30.45 -19.65 -1.15
N VAL A 349 -29.14 -19.98 -1.25
CA VAL A 349 -28.52 -20.25 -2.55
C VAL A 349 -29.19 -21.45 -3.24
N ASN A 350 -29.48 -22.52 -2.51
CA ASN A 350 -30.16 -23.69 -3.04
C ASN A 350 -31.63 -23.42 -3.40
N GLU A 351 -32.32 -22.52 -2.70
CA GLU A 351 -33.64 -22.03 -3.07
C GLU A 351 -33.58 -21.35 -4.46
N TRP A 352 -32.62 -20.44 -4.67
CA TRP A 352 -32.45 -19.74 -5.94
C TRP A 352 -32.01 -20.68 -7.09
N ILE A 353 -31.24 -21.73 -6.78
CA ILE A 353 -30.89 -22.78 -7.75
C ILE A 353 -32.17 -23.52 -8.20
N LYS A 354 -33.03 -23.89 -7.24
CA LYS A 354 -34.29 -24.58 -7.52
C LYS A 354 -35.32 -23.70 -8.22
N ALA A 355 -35.29 -22.38 -7.97
CA ALA A 355 -36.17 -21.42 -8.65
C ALA A 355 -35.87 -21.27 -10.15
N ASP A 356 -34.77 -21.83 -10.61
CA ASP A 356 -34.36 -21.91 -12.02
C ASP A 356 -34.34 -20.56 -12.76
N TYR A 357 -33.68 -19.58 -12.13
CA TYR A 357 -33.55 -18.25 -12.73
C TYR A 357 -32.72 -18.28 -13.99
N GLN A 358 -33.18 -17.53 -14.99
CA GLN A 358 -32.43 -17.30 -16.22
C GLN A 358 -31.26 -16.33 -15.93
N VAL A 359 -30.09 -16.64 -16.49
CA VAL A 359 -28.93 -15.77 -16.52
C VAL A 359 -28.93 -14.99 -17.82
N THR A 360 -29.02 -13.67 -17.72
CA THR A 360 -29.02 -12.76 -18.86
C THR A 360 -27.73 -11.95 -18.92
N ILE A 361 -27.32 -11.59 -20.12
CA ILE A 361 -26.13 -10.82 -20.42
C ILE A 361 -26.48 -9.58 -21.20
N GLU A 362 -26.02 -8.41 -20.77
CA GLU A 362 -26.21 -7.15 -21.45
C GLU A 362 -24.88 -6.40 -21.55
N THR A 363 -24.62 -5.79 -22.72
CA THR A 363 -23.46 -4.89 -22.87
C THR A 363 -23.96 -3.46 -22.89
N MET A 364 -23.38 -2.61 -22.02
CA MET A 364 -23.78 -1.20 -21.89
C MET A 364 -22.61 -0.32 -21.45
N LYS A 365 -22.79 0.99 -21.48
CA LYS A 365 -21.80 1.91 -20.93
C LYS A 365 -21.67 1.74 -19.41
N LYS A 366 -20.45 1.86 -18.93
CA LYS A 366 -20.12 1.71 -17.48
C LYS A 366 -21.02 2.57 -16.57
N ASP A 367 -21.23 3.83 -16.93
CA ASP A 367 -22.07 4.74 -16.14
C ASP A 367 -23.53 4.30 -16.10
N ASP A 368 -24.05 3.74 -17.19
CA ASP A 368 -25.42 3.25 -17.26
C ASP A 368 -25.58 1.94 -16.48
N ALA A 369 -24.56 1.08 -16.49
CA ALA A 369 -24.51 -0.11 -15.65
C ALA A 369 -24.57 0.23 -14.14
N ILE A 370 -23.77 1.20 -13.70
CA ILE A 370 -23.76 1.68 -12.31
C ILE A 370 -25.12 2.27 -11.94
N LYS A 371 -25.68 3.14 -12.78
CA LYS A 371 -27.02 3.73 -12.54
C LYS A 371 -28.14 2.69 -12.49
N SER A 372 -27.96 1.57 -13.18
CA SER A 372 -28.91 0.46 -13.17
C SER A 372 -28.83 -0.41 -11.91
N GLY A 373 -27.93 -0.07 -10.96
CA GLY A 373 -27.71 -0.83 -9.72
C GLY A 373 -26.84 -2.07 -9.88
N ALA A 374 -26.10 -2.20 -10.99
CA ALA A 374 -25.18 -3.31 -11.16
C ALA A 374 -23.97 -3.16 -10.21
N GLU A 375 -23.63 -4.22 -9.48
CA GLU A 375 -22.48 -4.25 -8.61
C GLU A 375 -21.17 -4.27 -9.40
N CYS A 376 -20.20 -3.51 -8.92
CA CYS A 376 -18.86 -3.54 -9.46
C CYS A 376 -17.81 -3.56 -8.35
N MET A 377 -16.82 -4.43 -8.47
CA MET A 377 -15.76 -4.56 -7.45
C MET A 377 -14.70 -3.46 -7.53
N PHE A 378 -14.40 -2.94 -8.74
CA PHE A 378 -13.30 -2.01 -8.98
C PHE A 378 -13.66 -1.05 -10.11
N ILE A 379 -14.42 0.00 -9.83
CA ILE A 379 -14.96 0.95 -10.82
C ILE A 379 -13.87 1.52 -11.74
N GLU A 380 -12.69 1.81 -11.21
CA GLU A 380 -11.57 2.43 -11.95
C GLU A 380 -10.92 1.50 -13.00
N LYS A 381 -11.16 0.19 -12.92
CA LYS A 381 -10.51 -0.82 -13.77
C LYS A 381 -11.35 -1.31 -14.95
N TYR A 382 -12.62 -0.90 -15.02
CA TYR A 382 -13.49 -1.32 -16.11
C TYR A 382 -13.39 -0.36 -17.30
N PRO A 383 -13.42 -0.88 -18.54
CA PRO A 383 -13.50 -0.07 -19.76
C PRO A 383 -14.83 0.70 -19.81
N ASP A 384 -14.95 1.63 -20.77
CA ASP A 384 -16.16 2.44 -20.93
C ASP A 384 -17.39 1.61 -21.33
N GLU A 385 -17.18 0.48 -22.01
CA GLU A 385 -18.19 -0.51 -22.35
C GLU A 385 -18.01 -1.76 -21.49
N VAL A 386 -19.03 -2.18 -20.75
CA VAL A 386 -19.00 -3.27 -19.79
C VAL A 386 -20.10 -4.28 -20.05
N THR A 387 -19.82 -5.52 -19.64
CA THR A 387 -20.81 -6.60 -19.66
C THR A 387 -21.42 -6.73 -18.27
N VAL A 388 -22.74 -6.76 -18.20
CA VAL A 388 -23.55 -6.93 -16.99
C VAL A 388 -24.24 -8.28 -17.08
N TYR A 389 -24.03 -9.12 -16.09
CA TYR A 389 -24.77 -10.38 -15.91
C TYR A 389 -25.85 -10.19 -14.85
N SER A 390 -27.07 -10.63 -15.16
CA SER A 390 -28.19 -10.62 -14.23
C SER A 390 -28.72 -12.05 -14.05
N ILE A 391 -28.95 -12.46 -12.80
CA ILE A 391 -29.53 -13.74 -12.45
C ILE A 391 -30.92 -13.46 -11.85
N GLY A 392 -31.94 -13.58 -12.68
CA GLY A 392 -33.30 -13.18 -12.27
C GLY A 392 -33.32 -11.78 -11.69
N ASN A 393 -33.92 -11.65 -10.48
CA ASN A 393 -33.94 -10.42 -9.69
C ASN A 393 -33.02 -10.47 -8.47
N VAL A 394 -32.15 -11.49 -8.35
CA VAL A 394 -31.36 -11.74 -7.15
C VAL A 394 -29.93 -11.24 -7.24
N SER A 395 -29.33 -11.22 -8.43
CA SER A 395 -27.97 -10.69 -8.65
C SER A 395 -27.88 -9.91 -9.96
N LYS A 396 -27.16 -8.79 -9.93
CA LYS A 396 -26.81 -7.99 -11.10
C LYS A 396 -25.41 -7.43 -10.92
N GLU A 397 -24.45 -7.91 -11.71
CA GLU A 397 -23.02 -7.63 -11.48
C GLU A 397 -22.28 -7.34 -12.80
N LEU A 398 -21.30 -6.43 -12.76
CA LEU A 398 -20.31 -6.26 -13.82
C LEU A 398 -19.37 -7.47 -13.81
N CYS A 399 -19.42 -8.29 -14.84
CA CYS A 399 -18.61 -9.50 -14.93
C CYS A 399 -18.17 -9.79 -16.36
N GLY A 400 -16.95 -10.27 -16.54
CA GLY A 400 -16.38 -10.63 -17.84
C GLY A 400 -16.24 -12.14 -18.07
N GLY A 401 -16.67 -12.98 -17.14
CA GLY A 401 -16.52 -14.43 -17.23
C GLY A 401 -17.75 -15.13 -17.79
N PRO A 402 -17.62 -16.38 -18.26
CA PRO A 402 -18.78 -17.16 -18.69
C PRO A 402 -19.61 -17.61 -17.49
N HIS A 403 -20.93 -17.73 -17.72
CA HIS A 403 -21.93 -18.22 -16.76
C HIS A 403 -22.80 -19.30 -17.40
N VAL A 404 -23.49 -20.09 -16.57
CA VAL A 404 -24.56 -21.00 -17.06
C VAL A 404 -25.74 -20.20 -17.55
N ASN A 405 -26.64 -20.85 -18.33
CA ASN A 405 -27.85 -20.18 -18.85
C ASN A 405 -28.95 -20.11 -17.77
N GLN A 406 -29.00 -21.09 -16.90
CA GLN A 406 -30.03 -21.23 -15.85
C GLN A 406 -29.43 -21.72 -14.55
N THR A 407 -29.96 -21.26 -13.42
CA THR A 407 -29.43 -21.63 -12.11
C THR A 407 -29.60 -23.09 -11.74
N SER A 408 -30.58 -23.79 -12.29
CA SER A 408 -30.78 -25.25 -12.13
C SER A 408 -29.59 -26.10 -12.60
N GLU A 409 -28.75 -25.57 -13.52
CA GLU A 409 -27.56 -26.27 -13.99
C GLU A 409 -26.47 -26.41 -12.93
N LEU A 410 -26.57 -25.69 -11.81
CA LEU A 410 -25.56 -25.67 -10.75
C LEU A 410 -25.56 -26.93 -9.87
N GLY A 411 -26.67 -27.64 -9.77
CA GLY A 411 -26.85 -28.78 -8.85
C GLY A 411 -27.12 -28.33 -7.44
N HIS A 412 -26.39 -28.84 -6.44
CA HIS A 412 -26.58 -28.50 -5.03
C HIS A 412 -25.35 -27.79 -4.45
N PHE A 413 -25.55 -26.60 -3.92
CA PHE A 413 -24.49 -25.79 -3.29
C PHE A 413 -24.27 -26.17 -1.85
N LYS A 414 -22.98 -26.32 -1.43
CA LYS A 414 -22.61 -26.68 -0.06
C LYS A 414 -21.36 -25.96 0.41
N ILE A 415 -21.42 -25.33 1.58
CA ILE A 415 -20.27 -24.70 2.25
C ILE A 415 -19.46 -25.79 2.96
N LYS A 416 -18.20 -25.96 2.56
CA LYS A 416 -17.27 -26.93 3.21
C LYS A 416 -16.53 -26.31 4.37
N LYS A 417 -16.19 -25.02 4.30
CA LYS A 417 -15.40 -24.34 5.34
C LYS A 417 -15.58 -22.83 5.27
N GLU A 418 -15.57 -22.19 6.45
CA GLU A 418 -15.47 -20.76 6.62
C GLU A 418 -14.29 -20.45 7.53
N GLU A 419 -13.45 -19.47 7.16
CA GLU A 419 -12.23 -19.10 7.89
C GLU A 419 -11.89 -17.62 7.73
N ALA A 420 -11.06 -17.07 8.63
CA ALA A 420 -10.51 -15.73 8.46
C ALA A 420 -9.48 -15.72 7.31
N SER A 421 -9.53 -14.70 6.44
CA SER A 421 -8.56 -14.51 5.37
C SER A 421 -7.59 -13.36 5.70
N SER A 422 -8.11 -12.25 6.21
CA SER A 422 -7.35 -11.10 6.72
C SER A 422 -8.25 -10.29 7.66
N SER A 423 -7.76 -9.20 8.22
CA SER A 423 -8.57 -8.31 9.07
C SER A 423 -9.80 -7.82 8.30
N GLY A 424 -10.99 -8.01 8.87
CA GLY A 424 -12.28 -7.63 8.26
C GLY A 424 -12.66 -8.43 7.00
N VAL A 425 -11.93 -9.52 6.65
CA VAL A 425 -12.22 -10.36 5.49
C VAL A 425 -12.36 -11.82 5.90
N ARG A 426 -13.49 -12.40 5.56
CA ARG A 426 -13.81 -13.83 5.76
C ARG A 426 -13.70 -14.56 4.43
N ARG A 427 -13.52 -15.86 4.50
CA ARG A 427 -13.36 -16.77 3.36
C ARG A 427 -14.29 -17.95 3.47
N ILE A 428 -15.09 -18.16 2.45
CA ILE A 428 -15.90 -19.37 2.27
C ILE A 428 -15.24 -20.26 1.21
N LYS A 429 -15.15 -21.56 1.47
CA LYS A 429 -14.87 -22.61 0.50
C LYS A 429 -16.14 -23.44 0.31
N ALA A 430 -16.63 -23.55 -0.91
CA ALA A 430 -17.86 -24.27 -1.23
C ALA A 430 -17.67 -25.17 -2.45
N VAL A 431 -18.58 -26.13 -2.59
CA VAL A 431 -18.66 -27.08 -3.69
C VAL A 431 -20.08 -27.14 -4.24
N LEU A 432 -20.20 -27.64 -5.47
CA LEU A 432 -21.45 -28.04 -6.13
C LEU A 432 -21.49 -29.57 -6.14
N GLU A 433 -22.57 -30.17 -5.64
CA GLU A 433 -22.80 -31.62 -5.55
C GLU A 433 -23.96 -32.04 -6.46
#